data_562965008da6a3005e51aad3d75df4c8
#
_entry.id   562965008da6a3005e51aad3d75df4c8
#
_cell.length_a   1.000
_cell.length_b   1.000
_cell.length_c   1.000
_cell.angle_alpha   90.00
_cell.angle_beta   90.00
_cell.angle_gamma   90.00
#
_symmetry.space_group_name_H-M   'P 1'
#
loop_
_entity.id
_entity.type
_entity.pdbx_description
1 polymer ?
#
loop_
_entity_poly.entity_id
_entity_poly.type
_entity_poly.pdbx_seq_one_letter_code
_entity_poly.pdbx_strand_id
1 'polypeptide(L)'
;MGFDQIRQRRLSDDIVERLEAMILEGTLKAGERLPAERALAEQFGVSRPSLREAIQKLTAKGLLMSRQGGGNYVVEALGSTFSDPLLHLLENNPEAQRDLLEFRHTLEASCAYYAALRATPVDRERLTQAFEELQDCYTHANDDSRSEEGAADARFHLAIAEASHNAVLLHTIRGLFDLLKRNVVTNIGGMYKQRTETREMLISQHRDLYLAIIEGRAQDAREVSSRHILYVQEVLEEVRQEVQRVARAERRKGI
;
A
#
# COMPACT_ATOMS: atom_id res chain seq x y z
N MET A 1 -41.05 -37.94 -6.55
CA MET A 1 -39.62 -37.84 -6.82
C MET A 1 -39.41 -36.47 -7.49
N GLY A 2 -38.88 -35.51 -6.77
CA GLY A 2 -38.52 -34.21 -7.31
C GLY A 2 -37.10 -34.26 -7.87
N PHE A 3 -36.92 -34.01 -9.15
CA PHE A 3 -35.60 -33.84 -9.73
C PHE A 3 -35.19 -32.40 -9.49
N ASP A 4 -34.16 -32.15 -8.67
CA ASP A 4 -33.54 -30.82 -8.55
C ASP A 4 -32.92 -30.44 -9.89
N GLN A 5 -33.32 -29.26 -10.38
CA GLN A 5 -32.75 -28.70 -11.63
C GLN A 5 -31.27 -28.43 -11.40
N ILE A 6 -30.39 -29.13 -12.11
CA ILE A 6 -28.96 -28.80 -12.19
C ILE A 6 -28.85 -27.45 -12.90
N ARG A 7 -28.59 -26.39 -12.14
CA ARG A 7 -28.26 -25.06 -12.72
C ARG A 7 -26.92 -25.17 -13.42
N GLN A 8 -26.92 -25.16 -14.72
CA GLN A 8 -25.72 -25.04 -15.52
C GLN A 8 -25.07 -23.70 -15.20
N ARG A 9 -23.80 -23.70 -14.79
CA ARG A 9 -23.05 -22.47 -14.50
C ARG A 9 -22.95 -21.63 -15.76
N ARG A 10 -23.28 -20.36 -15.69
CA ARG A 10 -23.27 -19.48 -16.86
C ARG A 10 -21.85 -18.98 -17.09
N LEU A 11 -21.43 -18.90 -18.35
CA LEU A 11 -20.12 -18.34 -18.74
C LEU A 11 -19.88 -16.92 -18.16
N SER A 12 -20.96 -16.13 -18.02
CA SER A 12 -20.89 -14.82 -17.37
C SER A 12 -20.48 -14.90 -15.90
N ASP A 13 -20.82 -15.99 -15.17
CA ASP A 13 -20.43 -16.15 -13.77
C ASP A 13 -18.95 -16.54 -13.65
N ASP A 14 -18.43 -17.33 -14.58
CA ASP A 14 -17.00 -17.66 -14.65
C ASP A 14 -16.15 -16.40 -14.96
N ILE A 15 -16.64 -15.52 -15.84
CA ILE A 15 -16.02 -14.24 -16.14
C ILE A 15 -16.03 -13.33 -14.89
N VAL A 16 -17.14 -13.28 -14.16
CA VAL A 16 -17.26 -12.51 -12.92
C VAL A 16 -16.21 -12.97 -11.92
N GLU A 17 -16.14 -14.28 -11.63
CA GLU A 17 -15.14 -14.83 -10.70
C GLU A 17 -13.71 -14.53 -11.12
N ARG A 18 -13.42 -14.61 -12.42
CA ARG A 18 -12.07 -14.30 -12.94
C ARG A 18 -11.71 -12.83 -12.72
N LEU A 19 -12.63 -11.91 -13.03
CA LEU A 19 -12.40 -10.48 -12.81
C LEU A 19 -12.36 -10.13 -11.31
N GLU A 20 -13.20 -10.76 -10.48
CA GLU A 20 -13.12 -10.62 -9.02
C GLU A 20 -11.76 -11.08 -8.47
N ALA A 21 -11.25 -12.21 -8.93
CA ALA A 21 -9.92 -12.69 -8.58
C ALA A 21 -8.83 -11.67 -8.97
N MET A 22 -8.86 -11.15 -10.20
CA MET A 22 -7.91 -10.14 -10.69
C MET A 22 -7.95 -8.84 -9.87
N ILE A 23 -9.13 -8.41 -9.43
CA ILE A 23 -9.29 -7.25 -8.54
C ILE A 23 -8.72 -7.58 -7.15
N LEU A 24 -9.06 -8.74 -6.61
CA LEU A 24 -8.61 -9.19 -5.29
C LEU A 24 -7.10 -9.38 -5.22
N GLU A 25 -6.50 -9.95 -6.26
CA GLU A 25 -5.05 -10.12 -6.41
C GLU A 25 -4.32 -8.81 -6.71
N GLY A 26 -5.07 -7.74 -7.06
CA GLY A 26 -4.54 -6.43 -7.42
C GLY A 26 -3.93 -6.38 -8.82
N THR A 27 -4.16 -7.38 -9.64
CA THR A 27 -3.80 -7.37 -11.07
C THR A 27 -4.61 -6.30 -11.82
N LEU A 28 -5.87 -6.10 -11.44
CA LEU A 28 -6.68 -4.94 -11.80
C LEU A 28 -6.69 -3.98 -10.61
N LYS A 29 -6.14 -2.79 -10.80
CA LYS A 29 -5.99 -1.78 -9.73
C LYS A 29 -7.26 -0.95 -9.57
N ALA A 30 -7.52 -0.44 -8.38
CA ALA A 30 -8.58 0.54 -8.13
C ALA A 30 -8.38 1.76 -9.05
N GLY A 31 -9.47 2.25 -9.65
CA GLY A 31 -9.44 3.32 -10.65
C GLY A 31 -8.97 2.91 -12.05
N GLU A 32 -8.45 1.71 -12.23
CA GLU A 32 -7.95 1.25 -13.52
C GLU A 32 -9.08 1.06 -14.53
N ARG A 33 -8.82 1.49 -15.77
CA ARG A 33 -9.73 1.30 -16.88
C ARG A 33 -9.59 -0.10 -17.46
N LEU A 34 -10.70 -0.83 -17.55
CA LEU A 34 -10.71 -2.10 -18.27
C LEU A 34 -10.48 -1.89 -19.78
N PRO A 35 -9.86 -2.84 -20.46
CA PRO A 35 -9.81 -2.86 -21.91
C PRO A 35 -11.22 -2.72 -22.51
N ALA A 36 -11.31 -2.22 -23.74
CA ALA A 36 -12.61 -2.14 -24.44
C ALA A 36 -13.28 -3.52 -24.48
N GLU A 37 -14.62 -3.58 -24.29
CA GLU A 37 -15.37 -4.85 -24.26
C GLU A 37 -15.02 -5.81 -25.40
N ARG A 38 -14.72 -5.28 -26.61
CA ARG A 38 -14.30 -6.11 -27.75
C ARG A 38 -12.97 -6.80 -27.51
N ALA A 39 -11.98 -6.04 -27.06
CA ALA A 39 -10.64 -6.56 -26.80
C ALA A 39 -10.64 -7.54 -25.58
N LEU A 40 -11.38 -7.21 -24.54
CA LEU A 40 -11.48 -8.06 -23.35
C LEU A 40 -12.22 -9.38 -23.65
N ALA A 41 -13.28 -9.33 -24.49
CA ALA A 41 -13.97 -10.54 -24.92
C ALA A 41 -13.07 -11.44 -25.77
N GLU A 42 -12.24 -10.85 -26.63
CA GLU A 42 -11.24 -11.56 -27.43
C GLU A 42 -10.16 -12.20 -26.54
N GLN A 43 -9.63 -11.48 -25.56
CA GLN A 43 -8.64 -11.99 -24.61
C GLN A 43 -9.17 -13.15 -23.76
N PHE A 44 -10.43 -13.10 -23.34
CA PHE A 44 -11.05 -14.18 -22.58
C PHE A 44 -11.59 -15.32 -23.49
N GLY A 45 -11.60 -15.16 -24.80
CA GLY A 45 -12.16 -16.16 -25.73
C GLY A 45 -13.67 -16.33 -25.58
N VAL A 46 -14.41 -15.27 -25.21
CA VAL A 46 -15.83 -15.32 -24.89
C VAL A 46 -16.66 -14.42 -25.82
N SER A 47 -17.99 -14.65 -25.84
CA SER A 47 -18.90 -13.77 -26.57
C SER A 47 -19.03 -12.40 -25.87
N ARG A 48 -19.16 -11.32 -26.67
CA ARG A 48 -19.40 -9.97 -26.15
C ARG A 48 -20.66 -9.88 -25.25
N PRO A 49 -21.79 -10.54 -25.57
CA PRO A 49 -22.94 -10.56 -24.67
C PRO A 49 -22.63 -11.15 -23.30
N SER A 50 -21.90 -12.28 -23.23
CA SER A 50 -21.52 -12.92 -21.95
C SER A 50 -20.58 -12.02 -21.12
N LEU A 51 -19.63 -11.34 -21.77
CA LEU A 51 -18.78 -10.37 -21.09
C LEU A 51 -19.58 -9.16 -20.58
N ARG A 52 -20.50 -8.63 -21.38
CA ARG A 52 -21.34 -7.50 -20.97
C ARG A 52 -22.22 -7.84 -19.77
N GLU A 53 -22.80 -9.06 -19.74
CA GLU A 53 -23.55 -9.55 -18.58
C GLU A 53 -22.67 -9.62 -17.34
N ALA A 54 -21.43 -10.10 -17.47
CA ALA A 54 -20.47 -10.14 -16.35
C ALA A 54 -20.12 -8.73 -15.85
N ILE A 55 -19.85 -7.78 -16.75
CA ILE A 55 -19.59 -6.38 -16.40
C ILE A 55 -20.79 -5.77 -15.68
N GLN A 56 -22.00 -6.03 -16.13
CA GLN A 56 -23.23 -5.56 -15.47
C GLN A 56 -23.36 -6.13 -14.05
N LYS A 57 -23.06 -7.44 -13.87
CA LYS A 57 -23.06 -8.08 -12.55
C LYS A 57 -22.03 -7.44 -11.61
N LEU A 58 -20.80 -7.18 -12.11
CA LEU A 58 -19.75 -6.53 -11.32
C LEU A 58 -20.08 -5.07 -11.01
N THR A 59 -20.75 -4.37 -11.93
CA THR A 59 -21.26 -3.01 -11.68
C THR A 59 -22.36 -3.02 -10.62
N ALA A 60 -23.28 -3.98 -10.68
CA ALA A 60 -24.32 -4.14 -9.65
C ALA A 60 -23.74 -4.52 -8.27
N LYS A 61 -22.61 -5.23 -8.22
CA LYS A 61 -21.84 -5.51 -6.99
C LYS A 61 -21.02 -4.31 -6.49
N GLY A 62 -20.97 -3.20 -7.24
CA GLY A 62 -20.17 -2.03 -6.91
C GLY A 62 -18.67 -2.21 -7.11
N LEU A 63 -18.24 -3.25 -7.85
CA LEU A 63 -16.83 -3.52 -8.15
C LEU A 63 -16.34 -2.79 -9.40
N LEU A 64 -17.26 -2.51 -10.34
CA LEU A 64 -16.99 -1.71 -11.54
C LEU A 64 -17.92 -0.52 -11.61
N MET A 65 -17.47 0.54 -12.30
CA MET A 65 -18.27 1.70 -12.66
C MET A 65 -18.14 1.97 -14.16
N SER A 66 -19.26 2.33 -14.80
CA SER A 66 -19.26 2.78 -16.19
C SER A 66 -19.28 4.30 -16.25
N ARG A 67 -18.35 4.90 -17.01
CA ARG A 67 -18.36 6.34 -17.30
C ARG A 67 -18.92 6.58 -18.70
N GLN A 68 -19.86 7.51 -18.84
CA GLN A 68 -20.48 7.83 -20.13
C GLN A 68 -19.41 8.29 -21.13
N GLY A 69 -19.28 7.58 -22.26
CA GLY A 69 -18.25 7.83 -23.27
C GLY A 69 -16.82 7.34 -22.89
N GLY A 70 -16.61 6.84 -21.69
CA GLY A 70 -15.27 6.54 -21.16
C GLY A 70 -14.92 5.06 -20.94
N GLY A 71 -15.89 4.15 -20.91
CA GLY A 71 -15.67 2.72 -20.66
C GLY A 71 -15.94 2.28 -19.20
N ASN A 72 -15.45 1.07 -18.85
CA ASN A 72 -15.63 0.49 -17.54
C ASN A 72 -14.33 0.62 -16.72
N TYR A 73 -14.46 0.95 -15.44
CA TYR A 73 -13.36 1.19 -14.51
C TYR A 73 -13.57 0.37 -13.24
N VAL A 74 -12.51 -0.11 -12.67
CA VAL A 74 -12.55 -0.64 -11.30
C VAL A 74 -12.88 0.52 -10.35
N VAL A 75 -13.81 0.28 -9.42
CA VAL A 75 -14.25 1.34 -8.50
C VAL A 75 -13.08 1.76 -7.61
N GLU A 76 -12.76 3.04 -7.58
CA GLU A 76 -11.72 3.61 -6.72
C GLU A 76 -12.00 3.35 -5.23
N ALA A 77 -13.28 3.33 -4.86
CA ALA A 77 -13.73 3.09 -3.48
C ALA A 77 -13.43 1.67 -2.95
N LEU A 78 -12.99 0.72 -3.77
CA LEU A 78 -12.49 -0.57 -3.28
C LEU A 78 -11.19 -0.45 -2.46
N GLY A 79 -10.49 0.68 -2.59
CA GLY A 79 -9.39 1.07 -1.72
C GLY A 79 -9.69 2.30 -0.87
N SER A 80 -10.82 2.97 -1.11
CA SER A 80 -11.19 4.25 -0.49
C SER A 80 -12.14 4.11 0.69
N THR A 81 -12.06 2.99 1.44
CA THR A 81 -12.68 2.93 2.78
C THR A 81 -12.22 4.11 3.64
N PHE A 82 -11.17 4.78 3.19
CA PHE A 82 -10.53 5.92 3.81
C PHE A 82 -10.42 7.18 2.92
N SER A 83 -11.09 7.28 1.78
CA SER A 83 -11.28 8.57 1.06
C SER A 83 -12.35 9.45 1.74
N ASP A 84 -12.47 9.27 3.03
CA ASP A 84 -13.37 9.94 3.95
C ASP A 84 -12.79 11.32 4.31
N PRO A 85 -13.62 12.36 4.49
CA PRO A 85 -13.21 13.60 5.18
C PRO A 85 -12.44 13.37 6.48
N LEU A 86 -12.64 12.23 7.14
CA LEU A 86 -11.88 11.78 8.30
C LEU A 86 -10.36 11.69 8.01
N LEU A 87 -9.94 11.26 6.82
CA LEU A 87 -8.50 11.20 6.49
C LEU A 87 -7.82 12.56 6.56
N HIS A 88 -8.50 13.61 6.09
CA HIS A 88 -7.98 14.97 6.17
C HIS A 88 -7.86 15.46 7.62
N LEU A 89 -8.74 15.01 8.51
CA LEU A 89 -8.63 15.25 9.94
C LEU A 89 -7.49 14.47 10.58
N LEU A 90 -7.28 13.21 10.17
CA LEU A 90 -6.19 12.37 10.64
C LEU A 90 -4.82 12.93 10.23
N GLU A 91 -4.69 13.46 9.00
CA GLU A 91 -3.45 14.05 8.51
C GLU A 91 -2.93 15.20 9.37
N ASN A 92 -3.84 15.98 9.94
CA ASN A 92 -3.51 17.18 10.71
C ASN A 92 -3.54 16.98 12.24
N ASN A 93 -3.84 15.77 12.70
CA ASN A 93 -3.92 15.44 14.12
C ASN A 93 -2.67 14.67 14.57
N PRO A 94 -1.83 15.23 15.47
CA PRO A 94 -0.62 14.57 15.96
C PRO A 94 -0.87 13.24 16.68
N GLU A 95 -2.02 13.07 17.34
CA GLU A 95 -2.38 11.80 17.98
C GLU A 95 -2.71 10.75 16.94
N ALA A 96 -3.50 11.10 15.93
CA ALA A 96 -3.83 10.20 14.83
C ALA A 96 -2.57 9.78 14.02
N GLN A 97 -1.56 10.64 13.92
CA GLN A 97 -0.28 10.27 13.30
C GLN A 97 0.44 9.18 14.10
N ARG A 98 0.35 9.20 15.43
CA ARG A 98 0.89 8.14 16.28
C ARG A 98 0.09 6.85 16.15
N ASP A 99 -1.24 6.94 16.19
CA ASP A 99 -2.12 5.79 16.00
C ASP A 99 -1.88 5.11 14.64
N LEU A 100 -1.58 5.90 13.60
CA LEU A 100 -1.22 5.39 12.28
C LEU A 100 0.10 4.61 12.31
N LEU A 101 1.10 5.04 13.08
CA LEU A 101 2.35 4.31 13.23
C LEU A 101 2.16 3.00 14.02
N GLU A 102 1.31 2.98 15.04
CA GLU A 102 0.93 1.75 15.75
C GLU A 102 0.22 0.75 14.82
N PHE A 103 -0.66 1.26 13.97
CA PHE A 103 -1.32 0.46 12.93
C PHE A 103 -0.29 -0.10 11.92
N ARG A 104 0.62 0.74 11.41
CA ARG A 104 1.71 0.33 10.52
C ARG A 104 2.55 -0.77 11.18
N HIS A 105 2.99 -0.57 12.41
CA HIS A 105 3.77 -1.53 13.17
C HIS A 105 3.14 -2.93 13.16
N THR A 106 1.82 -3.00 13.38
CA THR A 106 1.09 -4.27 13.42
C THR A 106 0.97 -4.92 12.04
N LEU A 107 0.58 -4.15 11.02
CA LEU A 107 0.30 -4.69 9.69
C LEU A 107 1.57 -4.98 8.91
N GLU A 108 2.54 -4.07 8.91
CA GLU A 108 3.76 -4.22 8.11
C GLU A 108 4.64 -5.36 8.61
N ALA A 109 4.71 -5.56 9.93
CA ALA A 109 5.38 -6.72 10.50
C ALA A 109 4.75 -8.05 10.07
N SER A 110 3.42 -8.08 9.95
CA SER A 110 2.70 -9.25 9.43
C SER A 110 2.93 -9.43 7.92
N CYS A 111 2.94 -8.35 7.14
CA CYS A 111 3.26 -8.41 5.71
C CYS A 111 4.68 -8.95 5.48
N ALA A 112 5.67 -8.46 6.21
CA ALA A 112 7.06 -8.90 6.11
C ALA A 112 7.21 -10.40 6.43
N TYR A 113 6.55 -10.86 7.49
CA TYR A 113 6.54 -12.28 7.85
C TYR A 113 6.00 -13.16 6.72
N TYR A 114 4.82 -12.82 6.18
CA TYR A 114 4.22 -13.60 5.11
C TYR A 114 4.95 -13.45 3.78
N ALA A 115 5.52 -12.29 3.48
CA ALA A 115 6.35 -12.08 2.30
C ALA A 115 7.58 -13.01 2.32
N ALA A 116 8.28 -13.11 3.44
CA ALA A 116 9.41 -14.03 3.58
C ALA A 116 9.04 -15.51 3.34
N LEU A 117 7.81 -15.91 3.71
CA LEU A 117 7.32 -17.28 3.51
C LEU A 117 6.80 -17.56 2.10
N ARG A 118 6.27 -16.54 1.39
CA ARG A 118 5.41 -16.75 0.22
C ARG A 118 5.92 -16.08 -1.06
N ALA A 119 6.92 -15.18 -0.96
CA ALA A 119 7.42 -14.45 -2.11
C ALA A 119 7.88 -15.39 -3.22
N THR A 120 7.28 -15.24 -4.39
CA THR A 120 7.66 -15.93 -5.63
C THR A 120 8.93 -15.30 -6.22
N PRO A 121 9.58 -15.94 -7.21
CA PRO A 121 10.70 -15.30 -7.92
C PRO A 121 10.35 -13.92 -8.51
N VAL A 122 9.13 -13.75 -9.03
CA VAL A 122 8.65 -12.47 -9.58
C VAL A 122 8.49 -11.41 -8.49
N ASP A 123 7.98 -11.80 -7.31
CA ASP A 123 7.87 -10.88 -6.18
C ASP A 123 9.24 -10.44 -5.67
N ARG A 124 10.19 -11.36 -5.62
CA ARG A 124 11.58 -11.07 -5.21
C ARG A 124 12.26 -10.08 -6.17
N GLU A 125 12.05 -10.22 -7.47
CA GLU A 125 12.54 -9.28 -8.47
C GLU A 125 11.94 -7.88 -8.27
N ARG A 126 10.61 -7.78 -8.10
CA ARG A 126 9.92 -6.51 -7.81
C ARG A 126 10.36 -5.86 -6.51
N LEU A 127 10.54 -6.68 -5.47
CA LEU A 127 11.00 -6.19 -4.16
C LEU A 127 12.44 -5.68 -4.26
N THR A 128 13.31 -6.37 -5.02
CA THR A 128 14.68 -5.92 -5.30
C THR A 128 14.67 -4.58 -6.02
N GLN A 129 13.88 -4.43 -7.08
CA GLN A 129 13.75 -3.16 -7.79
C GLN A 129 13.27 -2.04 -6.87
N ALA A 130 12.23 -2.28 -6.07
CA ALA A 130 11.72 -1.28 -5.14
C ALA A 130 12.74 -0.89 -4.06
N PHE A 131 13.57 -1.83 -3.60
CA PHE A 131 14.64 -1.56 -2.66
C PHE A 131 15.79 -0.76 -3.30
N GLU A 132 16.19 -1.09 -4.53
CA GLU A 132 17.20 -0.35 -5.28
C GLU A 132 16.76 1.11 -5.53
N GLU A 133 15.51 1.32 -5.97
CA GLU A 133 14.93 2.66 -6.12
C GLU A 133 14.96 3.46 -4.80
N LEU A 134 14.61 2.80 -3.69
CA LEU A 134 14.69 3.41 -2.36
C LEU A 134 16.11 3.78 -1.98
N GLN A 135 17.07 2.88 -2.19
CA GLN A 135 18.49 3.10 -1.90
C GLN A 135 19.06 4.26 -2.73
N ASP A 136 18.72 4.34 -4.01
CA ASP A 136 19.13 5.41 -4.90
C ASP A 136 18.58 6.77 -4.43
N CYS A 137 17.32 6.83 -4.02
CA CYS A 137 16.75 8.05 -3.43
C CYS A 137 17.51 8.49 -2.18
N TYR A 138 17.89 7.57 -1.31
CA TYR A 138 18.67 7.89 -0.11
C TYR A 138 20.12 8.36 -0.43
N THR A 139 20.71 7.83 -1.49
CA THR A 139 22.11 8.14 -1.86
C THR A 139 22.23 9.51 -2.54
N HIS A 140 21.25 9.87 -3.38
CA HIS A 140 21.29 11.10 -4.19
C HIS A 140 20.40 12.22 -3.64
N ALA A 141 19.93 12.08 -2.43
CA ALA A 141 18.97 13.01 -1.85
C ALA A 141 19.56 14.39 -1.56
N ASN A 142 18.81 15.39 -1.99
CA ASN A 142 18.95 16.80 -1.62
C ASN A 142 17.69 17.26 -0.86
N ASP A 143 17.68 18.48 -0.37
CA ASP A 143 16.53 19.00 0.41
C ASP A 143 15.20 19.02 -0.37
N ASP A 144 15.23 19.01 -1.70
CA ASP A 144 14.05 19.01 -2.57
C ASP A 144 13.51 17.59 -2.87
N SER A 145 14.30 16.53 -2.62
CA SER A 145 13.97 15.14 -2.96
C SER A 145 13.11 14.39 -1.94
N ARG A 146 12.74 15.02 -0.84
CA ARG A 146 11.99 14.37 0.28
C ARG A 146 10.67 13.71 -0.14
N SER A 147 9.99 14.30 -1.12
CA SER A 147 8.74 13.73 -1.65
C SER A 147 9.00 12.43 -2.40
N GLU A 148 10.12 12.34 -3.10
CA GLU A 148 10.54 11.15 -3.85
C GLU A 148 11.03 10.06 -2.91
N GLU A 149 11.79 10.41 -1.87
CA GLU A 149 12.19 9.46 -0.82
C GLU A 149 10.98 8.82 -0.13
N GLY A 150 10.03 9.65 0.31
CA GLY A 150 8.80 9.14 0.93
C GLY A 150 7.94 8.32 -0.02
N ALA A 151 7.96 8.63 -1.32
CA ALA A 151 7.25 7.85 -2.31
C ALA A 151 7.97 6.51 -2.58
N ALA A 152 9.29 6.49 -2.60
CA ALA A 152 10.08 5.25 -2.75
C ALA A 152 9.93 4.34 -1.53
N ASP A 153 9.98 4.90 -0.32
CA ASP A 153 9.72 4.19 0.93
C ASP A 153 8.33 3.52 0.93
N ALA A 154 7.29 4.29 0.59
CA ALA A 154 5.94 3.74 0.52
C ALA A 154 5.80 2.65 -0.56
N ARG A 155 6.50 2.77 -1.72
CA ARG A 155 6.51 1.71 -2.74
C ARG A 155 7.20 0.45 -2.26
N PHE A 156 8.31 0.56 -1.53
CA PHE A 156 9.00 -0.59 -0.95
C PHE A 156 8.09 -1.35 0.04
N HIS A 157 7.45 -0.65 0.96
CA HIS A 157 6.50 -1.27 1.89
C HIS A 157 5.27 -1.88 1.19
N LEU A 158 4.80 -1.25 0.11
CA LEU A 158 3.72 -1.83 -0.71
C LEU A 158 4.17 -3.11 -1.42
N ALA A 159 5.39 -3.16 -1.96
CA ALA A 159 5.93 -4.37 -2.58
C ALA A 159 6.04 -5.53 -1.58
N ILE A 160 6.38 -5.26 -0.32
CA ILE A 160 6.34 -6.25 0.76
C ILE A 160 4.91 -6.75 1.00
N ALA A 161 3.92 -5.85 1.02
CA ALA A 161 2.52 -6.24 1.18
C ALA A 161 2.02 -7.10 0.01
N GLU A 162 2.41 -6.79 -1.22
CA GLU A 162 2.13 -7.60 -2.42
C GLU A 162 2.75 -9.01 -2.30
N ALA A 163 4.03 -9.09 -1.93
CA ALA A 163 4.75 -10.34 -1.75
C ALA A 163 4.22 -11.21 -0.59
N SER A 164 3.41 -10.65 0.31
CA SER A 164 2.77 -11.40 1.38
C SER A 164 1.72 -12.39 0.90
N HIS A 165 1.21 -12.24 -0.33
CA HIS A 165 0.09 -12.99 -0.90
C HIS A 165 -1.13 -13.10 0.05
N ASN A 166 -1.34 -12.03 0.84
CA ASN A 166 -2.53 -11.88 1.69
C ASN A 166 -3.37 -10.71 1.15
N ALA A 167 -4.43 -11.05 0.42
CA ALA A 167 -5.28 -10.06 -0.23
C ALA A 167 -5.87 -9.03 0.75
N VAL A 168 -6.21 -9.44 1.98
CA VAL A 168 -6.78 -8.54 2.99
C VAL A 168 -5.73 -7.52 3.48
N LEU A 169 -4.52 -7.98 3.81
CA LEU A 169 -3.42 -7.08 4.18
C LEU A 169 -3.08 -6.12 3.04
N LEU A 170 -2.97 -6.64 1.82
CA LEU A 170 -2.68 -5.83 0.64
C LEU A 170 -3.73 -4.75 0.40
N HIS A 171 -5.03 -5.11 0.41
CA HIS A 171 -6.10 -4.13 0.20
C HIS A 171 -6.18 -3.10 1.33
N THR A 172 -5.90 -3.50 2.58
CA THR A 172 -5.85 -2.57 3.71
C THR A 172 -4.71 -1.56 3.55
N ILE A 173 -3.50 -2.01 3.20
CA ILE A 173 -2.35 -1.12 2.97
C ILE A 173 -2.57 -0.23 1.74
N ARG A 174 -3.11 -0.77 0.63
CA ARG A 174 -3.46 0.03 -0.55
C ARG A 174 -4.48 1.12 -0.25
N GLY A 175 -5.53 0.80 0.53
CA GLY A 175 -6.55 1.77 0.92
C GLY A 175 -6.01 2.94 1.76
N LEU A 176 -4.89 2.71 2.44
CA LEU A 176 -4.19 3.72 3.24
C LEU A 176 -2.94 4.28 2.55
N PHE A 177 -2.63 3.82 1.33
CA PHE A 177 -1.35 4.11 0.69
C PHE A 177 -1.04 5.61 0.60
N ASP A 178 -1.99 6.43 0.18
CA ASP A 178 -1.80 7.87 0.08
C ASP A 178 -1.59 8.53 1.45
N LEU A 179 -2.31 8.06 2.47
CA LEU A 179 -2.11 8.50 3.85
C LEU A 179 -0.74 8.09 4.38
N LEU A 180 -0.33 6.84 4.13
CA LEU A 180 0.98 6.32 4.51
C LEU A 180 2.10 7.09 3.83
N LYS A 181 2.01 7.31 2.52
CA LYS A 181 2.96 8.10 1.74
C LYS A 181 3.13 9.51 2.30
N ARG A 182 2.02 10.22 2.58
CA ARG A 182 2.08 11.56 3.17
C ARG A 182 2.66 11.55 4.59
N ASN A 183 2.29 10.55 5.39
CA ASN A 183 2.85 10.36 6.72
C ASN A 183 4.37 10.17 6.66
N VAL A 184 4.86 9.30 5.78
CA VAL A 184 6.31 9.07 5.59
C VAL A 184 7.01 10.36 5.16
N VAL A 185 6.50 11.09 4.16
CA VAL A 185 7.08 12.36 3.69
C VAL A 185 7.15 13.39 4.83
N THR A 186 6.09 13.50 5.63
CA THR A 186 6.04 14.42 6.77
C THR A 186 7.05 14.00 7.84
N ASN A 187 7.11 12.71 8.15
CA ASN A 187 8.00 12.15 9.17
C ASN A 187 9.48 12.30 8.77
N ILE A 188 9.84 11.91 7.56
CA ILE A 188 11.19 12.08 7.00
C ILE A 188 11.61 13.55 7.08
N GLY A 189 10.74 14.48 6.65
CA GLY A 189 11.02 15.91 6.72
C GLY A 189 11.27 16.44 8.13
N GLY A 190 10.58 15.91 9.14
CA GLY A 190 10.80 16.21 10.55
C GLY A 190 12.10 15.63 11.10
N MET A 191 12.38 14.36 10.78
CA MET A 191 13.51 13.60 11.30
C MET A 191 14.87 14.12 10.78
N TYR A 192 15.00 14.42 9.48
CA TYR A 192 16.27 14.81 8.87
C TYR A 192 16.75 16.22 9.21
N LYS A 193 15.84 17.12 9.61
CA LYS A 193 16.24 18.45 10.06
C LYS A 193 17.12 18.43 11.31
N GLN A 194 17.12 17.35 12.04
CA GLN A 194 17.78 17.26 13.34
C GLN A 194 18.92 16.23 13.41
N ARG A 195 18.95 15.19 12.55
CA ARG A 195 19.95 14.12 12.65
C ARG A 195 20.29 13.50 11.29
N THR A 196 21.50 13.69 10.79
CA THR A 196 22.05 12.98 9.61
C THR A 196 22.14 11.46 9.84
N GLU A 197 22.46 11.03 11.06
CA GLU A 197 22.55 9.62 11.48
C GLU A 197 21.23 8.84 11.29
N THR A 198 20.08 9.51 11.38
CA THR A 198 18.77 8.88 11.21
C THR A 198 18.59 8.28 9.82
N ARG A 199 19.13 8.94 8.80
CA ARG A 199 19.03 8.50 7.41
C ARG A 199 19.81 7.20 7.17
N GLU A 200 21.04 7.14 7.68
CA GLU A 200 21.88 5.93 7.59
C GLU A 200 21.24 4.76 8.33
N MET A 201 20.63 5.02 9.48
CA MET A 201 19.92 4.00 10.25
C MET A 201 18.69 3.48 9.49
N LEU A 202 17.88 4.35 8.90
CA LEU A 202 16.68 3.94 8.15
C LEU A 202 17.06 3.06 6.96
N ILE A 203 18.06 3.47 6.14
CA ILE A 203 18.46 2.64 5.00
C ILE A 203 19.07 1.30 5.42
N SER A 204 19.80 1.28 6.54
CA SER A 204 20.32 0.03 7.10
C SER A 204 19.17 -0.90 7.51
N GLN A 205 18.14 -0.39 8.18
CA GLN A 205 16.97 -1.18 8.59
C GLN A 205 16.16 -1.70 7.38
N HIS A 206 15.99 -0.88 6.34
CA HIS A 206 15.35 -1.33 5.09
C HIS A 206 16.15 -2.43 4.40
N ARG A 207 17.47 -2.34 4.41
CA ARG A 207 18.35 -3.40 3.89
C ARG A 207 18.20 -4.69 4.66
N ASP A 208 18.20 -4.63 5.99
CA ASP A 208 18.04 -5.80 6.87
C ASP A 208 16.68 -6.46 6.61
N LEU A 209 15.62 -5.64 6.45
CA LEU A 209 14.27 -6.11 6.14
C LEU A 209 14.22 -6.79 4.77
N TYR A 210 14.78 -6.15 3.73
CA TYR A 210 14.90 -6.71 2.41
C TYR A 210 15.59 -8.06 2.41
N LEU A 211 16.78 -8.16 3.04
CA LEU A 211 17.55 -9.40 3.11
C LEU A 211 16.79 -10.49 3.86
N ALA A 212 16.15 -10.17 4.98
CA ALA A 212 15.37 -11.13 5.74
C ALA A 212 14.23 -11.73 4.90
N ILE A 213 13.56 -10.92 4.06
CA ILE A 213 12.50 -11.40 3.17
C ILE A 213 13.07 -12.25 2.01
N ILE A 214 14.12 -11.78 1.33
CA ILE A 214 14.70 -12.50 0.19
C ILE A 214 15.28 -13.86 0.61
N GLU A 215 15.84 -13.94 1.80
CA GLU A 215 16.40 -15.17 2.36
C GLU A 215 15.35 -16.08 3.01
N GLY A 216 14.09 -15.65 3.08
CA GLY A 216 12.98 -16.44 3.63
C GLY A 216 13.00 -16.53 5.17
N ARG A 217 13.70 -15.63 5.86
CA ARG A 217 13.84 -15.58 7.32
C ARG A 217 12.62 -14.85 7.94
N ALA A 218 11.47 -15.56 7.98
CA ALA A 218 10.18 -14.95 8.28
C ALA A 218 10.10 -14.28 9.65
N GLN A 219 10.64 -14.91 10.69
CA GLN A 219 10.63 -14.33 12.04
C GLN A 219 11.52 -13.09 12.11
N ASP A 220 12.70 -13.15 11.50
CA ASP A 220 13.62 -12.00 11.43
C ASP A 220 12.97 -10.83 10.66
N ALA A 221 12.33 -11.13 9.52
CA ALA A 221 11.60 -10.12 8.73
C ALA A 221 10.53 -9.39 9.57
N ARG A 222 9.77 -10.14 10.37
CA ARG A 222 8.79 -9.58 11.31
C ARG A 222 9.47 -8.66 12.34
N GLU A 223 10.53 -9.13 12.96
CA GLU A 223 11.22 -8.41 14.04
C GLU A 223 11.93 -7.15 13.52
N VAL A 224 12.55 -7.24 12.33
CA VAL A 224 13.19 -6.09 11.69
C VAL A 224 12.15 -5.04 11.30
N SER A 225 11.02 -5.44 10.67
CA SER A 225 9.92 -4.53 10.33
C SER A 225 9.34 -3.86 11.57
N SER A 226 9.11 -4.62 12.65
CA SER A 226 8.63 -4.10 13.92
C SER A 226 9.60 -3.06 14.50
N ARG A 227 10.88 -3.39 14.59
CA ARG A 227 11.93 -2.50 15.10
C ARG A 227 12.08 -1.24 14.27
N HIS A 228 11.94 -1.33 12.95
CA HIS A 228 11.97 -0.19 12.04
C HIS A 228 10.86 0.83 12.36
N ILE A 229 9.61 0.41 12.49
CA ILE A 229 8.51 1.32 12.80
C ILE A 229 8.63 1.89 14.22
N LEU A 230 9.07 1.10 15.21
CA LEU A 230 9.32 1.59 16.56
C LEU A 230 10.42 2.66 16.56
N TYR A 231 11.49 2.47 15.82
CA TYR A 231 12.54 3.48 15.67
C TYR A 231 11.99 4.79 15.08
N VAL A 232 11.14 4.70 14.05
CA VAL A 232 10.47 5.88 13.48
C VAL A 232 9.63 6.60 14.54
N GLN A 233 8.87 5.85 15.36
CA GLN A 233 8.07 6.42 16.45
C GLN A 233 8.94 7.14 17.49
N GLU A 234 10.02 6.53 17.91
CA GLU A 234 10.95 7.09 18.90
C GLU A 234 11.57 8.42 18.41
N VAL A 235 12.09 8.42 17.18
CA VAL A 235 12.70 9.63 16.61
C VAL A 235 11.68 10.76 16.45
N LEU A 236 10.46 10.46 16.01
CA LEU A 236 9.42 11.48 15.88
C LEU A 236 8.97 12.05 17.22
N GLU A 237 8.90 11.24 18.26
CA GLU A 237 8.58 11.72 19.60
C GLU A 237 9.70 12.64 20.15
N GLU A 238 10.96 12.30 19.93
CA GLU A 238 12.08 13.16 20.27
C GLU A 238 12.05 14.50 19.54
N VAL A 239 11.78 14.48 18.23
CA VAL A 239 11.61 15.70 17.41
C VAL A 239 10.48 16.56 17.96
N ARG A 240 9.33 15.95 18.27
CA ARG A 240 8.18 16.67 18.85
C ARG A 240 8.51 17.33 20.18
N GLN A 241 9.20 16.63 21.05
CA GLN A 241 9.61 17.15 22.35
C GLN A 241 10.58 18.32 22.20
N GLU A 242 11.50 18.25 21.25
CA GLU A 242 12.46 19.34 20.99
C GLU A 242 11.75 20.58 20.46
N VAL A 243 10.86 20.44 19.47
CA VAL A 243 10.04 21.56 18.97
C VAL A 243 9.26 22.23 20.09
N GLN A 244 8.68 21.43 21.01
CA GLN A 244 7.96 21.97 22.17
C GLN A 244 8.88 22.68 23.16
N ARG A 245 10.12 22.21 23.35
CA ARG A 245 11.12 22.88 24.21
C ARG A 245 11.52 24.23 23.62
N VAL A 246 11.84 24.27 22.31
CA VAL A 246 12.17 25.52 21.60
C VAL A 246 11.03 26.52 21.69
N ALA A 247 9.80 26.11 21.35
CA ALA A 247 8.64 26.98 21.40
C ALA A 247 8.35 27.51 22.84
N ARG A 248 8.64 26.73 23.88
CA ARG A 248 8.56 27.19 25.27
C ARG A 248 9.65 28.21 25.61
N ALA A 249 10.86 28.01 25.10
CA ALA A 249 11.99 28.93 25.32
C ALA A 249 11.75 30.28 24.62
N GLU A 250 11.24 30.25 23.39
CA GLU A 250 10.90 31.46 22.63
C GLU A 250 9.79 32.29 23.32
N ARG A 251 8.74 31.65 23.81
CA ARG A 251 7.70 32.34 24.57
C ARG A 251 8.24 33.05 25.84
N ARG A 252 9.30 32.52 26.45
CA ARG A 252 9.94 33.15 27.62
C ARG A 252 10.81 34.36 27.28
N LYS A 253 11.28 34.46 26.00
CA LYS A 253 12.07 35.60 25.52
C LYS A 253 11.21 36.81 25.14
N GLY A 254 9.91 36.60 24.90
CA GLY A 254 8.98 37.65 24.51
C GLY A 254 8.21 38.30 25.70
N ILE A 255 8.59 37.93 26.95
CA ILE A 255 8.17 38.54 28.19
C ILE A 255 9.36 39.33 28.78
#